data_fa542ed97ea20c2fba9f31ad5f1d48ff
#
_entry.id   fa542ed97ea20c2fba9f31ad5f1d48ff
#
_cell.length_a   1.000
_cell.length_b   1.000
_cell.length_c   1.000
_cell.angle_alpha   90.00
_cell.angle_beta   90.00
_cell.angle_gamma   90.00
#
_symmetry.space_group_name_H-M   'P 1'
#
loop_
_entity.id
_entity.type
_entity.pdbx_description
1 polymer ?
#
loop_
_entity_poly.entity_id
_entity_poly.type
_entity_poly.pdbx_seq_one_letter_code
_entity_poly.pdbx_strand_id
1 'polypeptide(L)'
;MTSVCFTGHRKIDSPDMYALKSLLDSTICGLVKRGVTDFYCGGALGFDTMCAHMVLYLRKRKALDIKLHLVLPCSNEEQTKNWSYNDKQEFYAIMMAADSIEYIGSEYTKDCMKQRNARLIELADCCVAYYDQSNSRSGTGPVSYTHLRAHETSQ
;
A
#
# COMPACT_ATOMS: atom_id res chain seq x y z
N MET A 1 -2.09 6.82 17.05
CA MET A 1 -1.84 6.21 15.74
C MET A 1 -2.40 7.12 14.67
N THR A 2 -1.53 7.66 13.83
CA THR A 2 -1.94 8.60 12.79
C THR A 2 -1.52 8.15 11.40
N SER A 3 -0.64 7.16 11.29
CA SER A 3 -0.15 6.74 9.98
C SER A 3 -0.18 5.22 9.82
N VAL A 4 -0.45 4.79 8.60
CA VAL A 4 -0.60 3.38 8.26
C VAL A 4 0.10 3.12 6.95
N CYS A 5 0.78 1.99 6.82
CA CYS A 5 1.29 1.54 5.54
C CYS A 5 0.60 0.26 5.12
N PHE A 6 0.72 -0.07 3.85
CA PHE A 6 0.11 -1.27 3.28
C PHE A 6 1.21 -2.17 2.71
N THR A 7 1.00 -3.47 2.82
CA THR A 7 1.89 -4.44 2.20
C THR A 7 1.07 -5.67 1.79
N GLY A 8 1.42 -6.26 0.66
CA GLY A 8 0.68 -7.45 0.20
C GLY A 8 1.20 -7.96 -1.12
N HIS A 9 0.49 -8.93 -1.66
CA HIS A 9 0.91 -9.62 -2.88
C HIS A 9 0.69 -8.79 -4.13
N ARG A 10 1.54 -9.01 -5.11
CA ARG A 10 1.42 -8.35 -6.41
C ARG A 10 0.29 -8.93 -7.25
N LYS A 11 -0.08 -10.18 -7.01
CA LYS A 11 -1.18 -10.81 -7.71
C LYS A 11 -2.29 -11.10 -6.75
N ILE A 12 -3.50 -10.76 -7.16
CA ILE A 12 -4.69 -11.00 -6.37
C ILE A 12 -5.63 -11.84 -7.24
N ASP A 13 -6.07 -12.96 -6.73
CA ASP A 13 -6.98 -13.82 -7.47
C ASP A 13 -8.31 -13.12 -7.71
N SER A 14 -8.78 -13.25 -8.94
CA SER A 14 -10.01 -12.59 -9.36
C SER A 14 -11.20 -12.87 -8.45
N PRO A 15 -11.43 -14.09 -8.00
CA PRO A 15 -12.57 -14.35 -7.11
C PRO A 15 -12.55 -13.57 -5.81
N ASP A 16 -11.35 -13.19 -5.35
CA ASP A 16 -11.22 -12.50 -4.07
C ASP A 16 -11.26 -10.99 -4.20
N MET A 17 -11.21 -10.49 -5.42
CA MET A 17 -11.05 -9.07 -5.67
C MET A 17 -12.15 -8.21 -5.03
N TYR A 18 -13.39 -8.60 -5.24
CA TYR A 18 -14.52 -7.83 -4.74
C TYR A 18 -14.57 -7.85 -3.22
N ALA A 19 -14.38 -9.03 -2.63
CA ALA A 19 -14.39 -9.18 -1.18
C ALA A 19 -13.25 -8.38 -0.56
N LEU A 20 -12.09 -8.39 -1.18
CA LEU A 20 -10.94 -7.68 -0.68
C LEU A 20 -11.16 -6.16 -0.75
N LYS A 21 -11.75 -5.67 -1.83
CA LYS A 21 -12.06 -4.25 -1.95
C LYS A 21 -13.03 -3.80 -0.86
N SER A 22 -14.05 -4.61 -0.60
CA SER A 22 -15.02 -4.31 0.44
C SER A 22 -14.37 -4.28 1.82
N LEU A 23 -13.48 -5.22 2.07
CA LEU A 23 -12.76 -5.28 3.34
C LEU A 23 -11.82 -4.08 3.50
N LEU A 24 -11.13 -3.69 2.43
CA LEU A 24 -10.25 -2.53 2.45
C LEU A 24 -11.03 -1.25 2.74
N ASP A 25 -12.18 -1.09 2.10
CA ASP A 25 -13.03 0.07 2.35
C ASP A 25 -13.36 0.17 3.84
N SER A 26 -13.86 -0.91 4.42
CA SER A 26 -14.20 -0.94 5.85
C SER A 26 -12.99 -0.69 6.73
N THR A 27 -11.86 -1.28 6.36
CA THR A 27 -10.62 -1.15 7.12
C THR A 27 -10.13 0.30 7.13
N ILE A 28 -10.07 0.92 5.98
CA ILE A 28 -9.60 2.30 5.89
C ILE A 28 -10.54 3.25 6.61
N CYS A 29 -11.84 3.07 6.42
CA CYS A 29 -12.82 3.91 7.13
C CYS A 29 -12.70 3.76 8.64
N GLY A 30 -12.48 2.54 9.12
CA GLY A 30 -12.28 2.30 10.54
C GLY A 30 -11.02 2.98 11.08
N LEU A 31 -9.95 2.95 10.30
CA LEU A 31 -8.70 3.59 10.68
C LEU A 31 -8.86 5.11 10.73
N VAL A 32 -9.56 5.68 9.77
CA VAL A 32 -9.82 7.12 9.76
C VAL A 32 -10.59 7.54 11.01
N LYS A 33 -11.55 6.72 11.42
CA LYS A 33 -12.31 7.00 12.64
C LYS A 33 -11.44 6.95 13.88
N ARG A 34 -10.33 6.23 13.83
CA ARG A 34 -9.39 6.15 14.94
C ARG A 34 -8.32 7.25 14.88
N GLY A 35 -8.40 8.14 13.90
CA GLY A 35 -7.49 9.27 13.81
C GLY A 35 -6.39 9.12 12.77
N VAL A 36 -6.40 8.09 11.96
CA VAL A 36 -5.38 7.93 10.90
C VAL A 36 -5.64 8.95 9.80
N THR A 37 -4.60 9.70 9.46
CA THR A 37 -4.67 10.73 8.43
C THR A 37 -3.71 10.48 7.28
N ASP A 38 -2.67 9.67 7.49
CA ASP A 38 -1.62 9.47 6.50
C ASP A 38 -1.50 8.01 6.12
N PHE A 39 -1.59 7.73 4.83
CA PHE A 39 -1.53 6.38 4.30
C PHE A 39 -0.34 6.26 3.36
N TYR A 40 0.49 5.23 3.55
CA TYR A 40 1.72 5.03 2.81
C TYR A 40 1.64 3.76 1.98
N CYS A 41 1.94 3.87 0.69
CA CYS A 41 1.94 2.73 -0.23
C CYS A 41 3.28 2.62 -0.93
N GLY A 42 3.65 1.40 -1.27
CA GLY A 42 4.92 1.13 -1.93
C GLY A 42 4.91 1.21 -3.44
N GLY A 43 3.75 1.43 -4.05
CA GLY A 43 3.67 1.61 -5.50
C GLY A 43 3.81 0.36 -6.33
N ALA A 44 3.79 -0.83 -5.73
CA ALA A 44 3.86 -2.06 -6.50
C ALA A 44 2.51 -2.40 -7.10
N LEU A 45 2.52 -3.32 -8.06
CA LEU A 45 1.27 -3.82 -8.63
C LEU A 45 0.51 -4.64 -7.58
N GLY A 46 -0.76 -4.85 -7.83
CA GLY A 46 -1.58 -5.71 -6.99
C GLY A 46 -2.13 -4.97 -5.79
N PHE A 47 -1.82 -5.48 -4.61
CA PHE A 47 -2.40 -4.95 -3.37
C PHE A 47 -2.06 -3.47 -3.15
N ASP A 48 -0.81 -3.07 -3.42
CA ASP A 48 -0.42 -1.66 -3.26
C ASP A 48 -1.26 -0.74 -4.13
N THR A 49 -1.47 -1.12 -5.39
CA THR A 49 -2.28 -0.34 -6.32
C THR A 49 -3.72 -0.25 -5.83
N MET A 50 -4.26 -1.37 -5.37
CA MET A 50 -5.62 -1.42 -4.86
C MET A 50 -5.79 -0.50 -3.65
N CYS A 51 -4.82 -0.52 -2.74
CA CYS A 51 -4.87 0.33 -1.55
C CYS A 51 -4.80 1.80 -1.90
N ALA A 52 -3.89 2.16 -2.82
CA ALA A 52 -3.75 3.55 -3.24
C ALA A 52 -5.05 4.06 -3.86
N HIS A 53 -5.65 3.26 -4.74
CA HIS A 53 -6.94 3.64 -5.34
C HIS A 53 -8.03 3.79 -4.29
N MET A 54 -8.07 2.89 -3.32
CA MET A 54 -9.12 2.95 -2.29
C MET A 54 -8.97 4.20 -1.43
N VAL A 55 -7.74 4.55 -1.05
CA VAL A 55 -7.49 5.78 -0.28
C VAL A 55 -7.96 7.00 -1.08
N LEU A 56 -7.60 7.08 -2.36
CA LEU A 56 -7.98 8.21 -3.20
C LEU A 56 -9.49 8.25 -3.42
N TYR A 57 -10.10 7.10 -3.63
CA TYR A 57 -11.55 7.00 -3.84
C TYR A 57 -12.31 7.47 -2.61
N LEU A 58 -11.93 6.99 -1.43
CA LEU A 58 -12.62 7.34 -0.20
C LEU A 58 -12.40 8.80 0.17
N ARG A 59 -11.20 9.33 -0.09
CA ARG A 59 -10.90 10.73 0.16
C ARG A 59 -11.87 11.63 -0.61
N LYS A 60 -12.08 11.30 -1.88
CA LYS A 60 -12.95 12.09 -2.72
C LYS A 60 -14.42 11.84 -2.37
N ARG A 61 -14.80 10.58 -2.27
CA ARG A 61 -16.20 10.20 -2.10
C ARG A 61 -16.78 10.68 -0.77
N LYS A 62 -15.97 10.62 0.30
CA LYS A 62 -16.44 10.97 1.63
C LYS A 62 -15.84 12.28 2.14
N ALA A 63 -15.15 13.00 1.28
CA ALA A 63 -14.52 14.27 1.62
C ALA A 63 -13.64 14.15 2.87
N LEU A 64 -12.82 13.09 2.92
CA LEU A 64 -11.96 12.84 4.08
C LEU A 64 -10.67 13.65 3.98
N ASP A 65 -10.20 14.13 5.12
CA ASP A 65 -8.94 14.87 5.19
C ASP A 65 -7.80 13.87 5.45
N ILE A 66 -7.49 13.09 4.42
CA ILE A 66 -6.44 12.08 4.48
C ILE A 66 -5.45 12.29 3.33
N LYS A 67 -4.24 11.78 3.52
CA LYS A 67 -3.17 11.94 2.54
C LYS A 67 -2.63 10.60 2.10
N LEU A 68 -2.25 10.53 0.83
CA LEU A 68 -1.62 9.36 0.25
C LEU A 68 -0.16 9.69 -0.03
N HIS A 69 0.74 8.86 0.50
CA HIS A 69 2.17 9.01 0.31
C HIS A 69 2.70 7.76 -0.38
N LEU A 70 3.57 7.94 -1.37
CA LEU A 70 4.21 6.81 -2.03
C LEU A 70 5.67 6.75 -1.62
N VAL A 71 6.15 5.54 -1.34
CA VAL A 71 7.56 5.29 -1.08
C VAL A 71 7.99 4.27 -2.13
N LEU A 72 8.78 4.71 -3.09
CA LEU A 72 9.10 3.92 -4.27
C LEU A 72 10.53 3.39 -4.19
N PRO A 73 10.76 2.17 -4.69
CA PRO A 73 12.08 1.54 -4.55
C PRO A 73 13.15 2.15 -5.44
N CYS A 74 12.76 2.67 -6.60
CA CYS A 74 13.70 3.19 -7.59
C CYS A 74 12.96 4.16 -8.51
N SER A 75 13.63 4.63 -9.55
CA SER A 75 13.01 5.57 -10.48
C SER A 75 11.78 4.96 -11.16
N ASN A 76 10.89 5.81 -11.63
CA ASN A 76 9.67 5.36 -12.27
C ASN A 76 9.96 4.51 -13.49
N GLU A 77 10.93 4.91 -14.29
CA GLU A 77 11.30 4.18 -15.49
C GLU A 77 11.79 2.78 -15.15
N GLU A 78 12.63 2.67 -14.14
CA GLU A 78 13.17 1.38 -13.74
C GLU A 78 12.08 0.47 -13.17
N GLN A 79 11.24 1.03 -12.31
CA GLN A 79 10.20 0.23 -11.67
C GLN A 79 9.18 -0.30 -12.66
N THR A 80 8.75 0.52 -13.61
CA THR A 80 7.67 0.17 -14.53
C THR A 80 8.15 -0.40 -15.87
N LYS A 81 9.44 -0.63 -15.99
CA LYS A 81 10.07 -1.02 -17.25
C LYS A 81 9.36 -2.13 -18.00
N ASN A 82 8.93 -3.14 -17.29
CA ASN A 82 8.28 -4.31 -17.90
C ASN A 82 6.78 -4.37 -17.66
N TRP A 83 6.17 -3.28 -17.22
CA TRP A 83 4.74 -3.26 -16.94
C TRP A 83 3.96 -3.01 -18.23
N SER A 84 2.70 -3.44 -18.26
CA SER A 84 1.82 -3.18 -19.38
C SER A 84 1.53 -1.68 -19.47
N TYR A 85 1.04 -1.26 -20.64
CA TYR A 85 0.66 0.13 -20.83
C TYR A 85 -0.38 0.57 -19.82
N ASN A 86 -1.40 -0.25 -19.60
CA ASN A 86 -2.47 0.10 -18.67
C ASN A 86 -1.96 0.21 -17.25
N ASP A 87 -1.09 -0.69 -16.84
CA ASP A 87 -0.51 -0.64 -15.50
C ASP A 87 0.33 0.62 -15.31
N LYS A 88 1.10 1.01 -16.32
CA LYS A 88 1.87 2.24 -16.26
C LYS A 88 0.97 3.47 -16.12
N GLN A 89 -0.12 3.51 -16.90
CA GLN A 89 -1.04 4.64 -16.84
C GLN A 89 -1.67 4.77 -15.46
N GLU A 90 -2.05 3.64 -14.89
CA GLU A 90 -2.64 3.63 -13.56
C GLU A 90 -1.64 4.10 -12.51
N PHE A 91 -0.39 3.65 -12.63
CA PHE A 91 0.68 4.05 -11.73
C PHE A 91 0.90 5.57 -11.78
N TYR A 92 0.99 6.12 -13.00
CA TYR A 92 1.20 7.56 -13.15
C TYR A 92 0.01 8.37 -12.64
N ALA A 93 -1.20 7.86 -12.81
CA ALA A 93 -2.39 8.54 -12.28
C ALA A 93 -2.33 8.59 -10.75
N ILE A 94 -1.92 7.51 -10.12
CA ILE A 94 -1.77 7.48 -8.67
C ILE A 94 -0.69 8.46 -8.22
N MET A 95 0.44 8.49 -8.94
CA MET A 95 1.52 9.42 -8.62
C MET A 95 1.07 10.87 -8.69
N MET A 96 0.28 11.20 -9.72
CA MET A 96 -0.20 12.57 -9.87
C MET A 96 -1.14 12.98 -8.74
N ALA A 97 -1.85 12.03 -8.16
CA ALA A 97 -2.80 12.30 -7.09
C ALA A 97 -2.19 12.19 -5.70
N ALA A 98 -0.99 11.63 -5.58
CA ALA A 98 -0.34 11.44 -4.29
C ALA A 98 0.11 12.78 -3.71
N ASP A 99 0.08 12.86 -2.39
CA ASP A 99 0.50 14.07 -1.68
C ASP A 99 2.02 14.16 -1.55
N SER A 100 2.71 13.03 -1.52
CA SER A 100 4.17 13.02 -1.50
C SER A 100 4.70 11.75 -2.13
N ILE A 101 5.91 11.82 -2.65
CA ILE A 101 6.59 10.68 -3.24
C ILE A 101 8.04 10.71 -2.77
N GLU A 102 8.47 9.59 -2.21
CA GLU A 102 9.85 9.43 -1.77
C GLU A 102 10.46 8.28 -2.56
N TYR A 103 11.68 8.46 -3.07
CA TYR A 103 12.40 7.41 -3.78
C TYR A 103 13.53 6.91 -2.90
N ILE A 104 13.62 5.58 -2.74
CA ILE A 104 14.71 4.98 -1.96
C ILE A 104 16.03 5.08 -2.73
N GLY A 105 15.99 4.84 -4.03
CA GLY A 105 17.16 4.95 -4.88
C GLY A 105 16.75 5.31 -6.28
N SER A 106 17.72 5.43 -7.18
CA SER A 106 17.43 5.76 -8.57
C SER A 106 17.35 4.50 -9.44
N GLU A 107 18.15 3.49 -9.12
CA GLU A 107 18.23 2.28 -9.92
C GLU A 107 17.60 1.10 -9.24
N TYR A 108 17.14 0.15 -10.03
CA TYR A 108 16.62 -1.10 -9.50
C TYR A 108 17.78 -1.96 -9.04
N THR A 109 17.86 -2.20 -7.75
CA THR A 109 18.90 -3.02 -7.16
C THR A 109 18.29 -4.24 -6.52
N LYS A 110 19.14 -5.19 -6.16
CA LYS A 110 18.69 -6.43 -5.54
C LYS A 110 17.89 -6.18 -4.26
N ASP A 111 18.29 -5.18 -3.48
CA ASP A 111 17.68 -4.93 -2.19
C ASP A 111 16.72 -3.74 -2.15
N CYS A 112 16.46 -3.11 -3.29
CA CYS A 112 15.68 -1.86 -3.27
C CYS A 112 14.26 -2.06 -2.74
N MET A 113 13.63 -3.20 -3.04
CA MET A 113 12.28 -3.47 -2.53
C MET A 113 12.30 -3.67 -1.03
N LYS A 114 13.33 -4.35 -0.54
CA LYS A 114 13.48 -4.59 0.89
C LYS A 114 13.74 -3.28 1.63
N GLN A 115 14.57 -2.41 1.05
CA GLN A 115 14.85 -1.11 1.63
C GLN A 115 13.59 -0.24 1.64
N ARG A 116 12.77 -0.30 0.58
CA ARG A 116 11.53 0.43 0.52
C ARG A 116 10.58 -0.05 1.62
N ASN A 117 10.48 -1.35 1.80
CA ASN A 117 9.62 -1.90 2.84
C ASN A 117 10.08 -1.48 4.24
N ALA A 118 11.39 -1.45 4.47
CA ALA A 118 11.93 -0.99 5.74
C ALA A 118 11.56 0.48 5.99
N ARG A 119 11.59 1.28 4.94
CA ARG A 119 11.23 2.70 5.07
C ARG A 119 9.75 2.88 5.39
N LEU A 120 8.89 2.06 4.80
CA LEU A 120 7.46 2.10 5.14
C LEU A 120 7.25 1.82 6.62
N ILE A 121 7.97 0.86 7.15
CA ILE A 121 7.88 0.51 8.57
C ILE A 121 8.33 1.67 9.45
N GLU A 122 9.37 2.39 9.04
CA GLU A 122 9.83 3.55 9.80
C GLU A 122 8.80 4.67 9.84
N LEU A 123 8.08 4.85 8.73
CA LEU A 123 7.16 5.97 8.60
C LEU A 123 5.80 5.74 9.24
N ALA A 124 5.39 4.50 9.39
CA ALA A 124 4.02 4.19 9.78
C ALA A 124 3.93 3.62 11.19
N ASP A 125 2.80 3.92 11.83
CA ASP A 125 2.51 3.40 13.16
C ASP A 125 2.01 1.96 13.12
N CYS A 126 1.36 1.58 12.04
CA CYS A 126 0.92 0.19 11.88
C CYS A 126 0.85 -0.16 10.40
N CYS A 127 0.67 -1.43 10.14
CA CYS A 127 0.63 -1.95 8.79
C CYS A 127 -0.66 -2.74 8.57
N VAL A 128 -1.26 -2.53 7.41
CA VAL A 128 -2.35 -3.38 6.94
C VAL A 128 -1.75 -4.32 5.90
N ALA A 129 -1.81 -5.60 6.17
CA ALA A 129 -1.16 -6.58 5.32
C ALA A 129 -2.17 -7.55 4.72
N TYR A 130 -1.97 -7.86 3.46
CA TYR A 130 -2.76 -8.88 2.78
C TYR A 130 -1.85 -10.07 2.49
N TYR A 131 -2.19 -11.21 3.05
CA TYR A 131 -1.49 -12.45 2.78
C TYR A 131 -2.46 -13.41 2.13
N ASP A 132 -2.11 -13.85 0.94
CA ASP A 132 -2.88 -14.88 0.27
C ASP A 132 -2.43 -16.22 0.84
N GLN A 133 -3.29 -16.85 1.58
CA GLN A 133 -3.00 -18.15 2.18
C GLN A 133 -3.51 -19.30 1.34
N SER A 134 -3.74 -19.04 0.06
CA SER A 134 -4.24 -20.09 -0.82
C SER A 134 -3.24 -21.25 -0.92
N ASN A 135 -1.97 -21.01 -0.67
CA ASN A 135 -0.97 -22.07 -0.66
C ASN A 135 -1.01 -22.86 0.63
N SER A 136 -1.76 -22.43 1.60
CA SER A 136 -1.97 -23.16 2.83
C SER A 136 -3.35 -23.80 2.77
N ARG A 137 -3.68 -24.57 3.75
CA ARG A 137 -4.98 -25.23 3.74
C ARG A 137 -6.13 -24.27 3.96
N SER A 138 -5.89 -23.09 4.46
CA SER A 138 -6.99 -22.21 4.80
C SER A 138 -7.72 -21.68 3.60
N GLY A 139 -7.00 -21.48 2.51
CA GLY A 139 -7.63 -21.01 1.29
C GLY A 139 -8.18 -19.61 1.33
N THR A 140 -7.88 -18.84 2.32
CA THR A 140 -8.37 -17.48 2.40
C THR A 140 -7.21 -16.53 2.48
N GLY A 141 -7.42 -15.31 2.00
CA GLY A 141 -6.41 -14.30 2.03
C GLY A 141 -6.86 -13.13 2.88
N PRO A 142 -6.90 -13.29 4.19
CA PRO A 142 -7.42 -12.22 5.01
C PRO A 142 -6.50 -11.02 5.05
N VAL A 143 -7.11 -9.85 5.15
CA VAL A 143 -6.37 -8.64 5.46
C VAL A 143 -6.19 -8.63 6.97
N SER A 144 -4.98 -8.43 7.42
CA SER A 144 -4.73 -8.38 8.85
C SER A 144 -3.99 -7.11 9.21
N TYR A 145 -4.17 -6.68 10.44
CA TYR A 145 -3.43 -5.57 10.97
C TYR A 145 -2.23 -6.08 11.70
N THR A 146 -1.11 -5.40 11.53
CA THR A 146 0.08 -5.70 12.29
C THR A 146 0.64 -4.39 12.76
N HIS A 147 0.76 -4.24 14.06
CA HIS A 147 1.39 -3.05 14.60
C HIS A 147 2.88 -3.12 14.36
N LEU A 148 3.46 -2.01 13.95
CA LEU A 148 4.90 -1.95 13.72
C LEU A 148 5.59 -1.57 15.01
N ARG A 149 5.41 -2.43 15.99
CA ARG A 149 5.84 -2.08 17.31
C ARG A 149 7.28 -2.09 17.50
N ALA A 150 7.95 -2.83 16.65
CA ALA A 150 9.36 -3.03 16.89
C ALA A 150 10.12 -1.73 17.01
N HIS A 151 9.86 -0.81 16.11
CA HIS A 151 10.62 0.40 16.15
C HIS A 151 10.12 1.34 17.19
N GLU A 152 8.95 1.10 17.72
CA GLU A 152 8.55 1.91 18.74
C GLU A 152 8.95 1.42 20.02
N THR A 153 8.97 0.11 20.14
CA THR A 153 9.37 -0.43 21.39
C THR A 153 10.77 -0.19 21.63
N SER A 154 11.41 0.21 20.64
CA SER A 154 12.74 0.54 20.92
C SER A 154 12.72 1.55 21.96
N GLN A 155 11.60 1.81 22.23
CA GLN A 155 11.52 2.52 23.25
C GLN A 155 11.89 2.29 24.20
#